data_9b20a572811e04cb2174cbeee0f974a9
#
_entry.id   9b20a572811e04cb2174cbeee0f974a9
#
_cell.length_a   1.000
_cell.length_b   1.000
_cell.length_c   1.000
_cell.angle_alpha   90.00
_cell.angle_beta   90.00
_cell.angle_gamma   90.00
#
_symmetry.space_group_name_H-M   'P 1'
#
loop_
_entity.id
_entity.type
_entity.pdbx_description
1 polymer ?
#
loop_
_entity_poly.entity_id
_entity_poly.type
_entity_poly.pdbx_seq_one_letter_code
_entity_poly.pdbx_strand_id
1 'polypeptide(L)'
;DTGYAFDHTSLEIAVGETVCWMWTDSGMAHNVAETANAEDTMRLVGGLYSGAAETTVDYRVTFDADETFTYICEPHASMNMNGVVVVGTGVEVIQTPEPKDDSDATPGFGAPLLVLAVMGAVLVATQRSKLD
;
A
#
# COMPACT_ATOMS: atom_id res chain seq x y z
N ASP A 1 4.54 -17.15 -24.99
CA ASP A 1 4.30 -18.10 -23.92
C ASP A 1 5.45 -19.10 -23.86
N THR A 2 6.33 -18.96 -22.87
CA THR A 2 7.50 -19.86 -22.67
C THR A 2 7.13 -21.09 -21.82
N GLY A 3 5.84 -21.32 -21.59
CA GLY A 3 5.28 -22.46 -20.87
C GLY A 3 5.28 -22.31 -19.35
N TYR A 4 6.34 -21.82 -18.73
CA TYR A 4 6.47 -21.68 -17.28
C TYR A 4 6.95 -20.29 -16.83
N ALA A 5 6.69 -19.27 -17.61
CA ALA A 5 7.04 -17.90 -17.25
C ALA A 5 6.03 -16.90 -17.81
N PHE A 6 5.80 -15.83 -17.08
CA PHE A 6 5.18 -14.62 -17.61
C PHE A 6 6.15 -13.90 -18.53
N ASP A 7 5.67 -13.23 -19.58
CA ASP A 7 6.53 -12.52 -20.53
C ASP A 7 7.33 -11.40 -19.87
N HIS A 8 6.69 -10.73 -18.90
CA HIS A 8 7.31 -9.71 -18.06
C HIS A 8 7.21 -10.16 -16.60
N THR A 9 8.34 -10.50 -16.01
CA THR A 9 8.42 -10.90 -14.60
C THR A 9 8.65 -9.74 -13.66
N SER A 10 8.93 -8.54 -14.17
CA SER A 10 9.05 -7.30 -13.41
C SER A 10 8.49 -6.15 -14.22
N LEU A 11 7.57 -5.40 -13.63
CA LEU A 11 6.97 -4.20 -14.19
C LEU A 11 7.07 -3.06 -13.19
N GLU A 12 7.34 -1.85 -13.70
CA GLU A 12 7.23 -0.61 -12.94
C GLU A 12 6.11 0.23 -13.57
N ILE A 13 5.14 0.63 -12.77
CA ILE A 13 3.96 1.40 -13.21
C ILE A 13 3.70 2.58 -12.27
N ALA A 14 2.97 3.58 -12.76
CA ALA A 14 2.48 4.67 -11.93
C ALA A 14 1.20 4.25 -11.17
N VAL A 15 0.94 4.91 -10.04
CA VAL A 15 -0.33 4.77 -9.33
C VAL A 15 -1.49 5.16 -10.26
N GLY A 16 -2.55 4.37 -10.29
CA GLY A 16 -3.71 4.51 -11.15
C GLY A 16 -3.60 3.77 -12.49
N GLU A 17 -2.46 3.14 -12.79
CA GLU A 17 -2.31 2.32 -14.00
C GLU A 17 -2.88 0.91 -13.82
N THR A 18 -3.20 0.27 -14.94
CA THR A 18 -3.81 -1.07 -15.00
C THR A 18 -2.83 -2.06 -15.62
N VAL A 19 -2.58 -3.15 -14.92
CA VAL A 19 -1.86 -4.32 -15.47
C VAL A 19 -2.88 -5.32 -15.99
N CYS A 20 -2.58 -5.89 -17.17
CA CYS A 20 -3.38 -6.91 -17.81
C CYS A 20 -2.56 -8.20 -17.96
N TRP A 21 -3.01 -9.27 -17.31
CA TRP A 21 -2.53 -10.63 -17.55
C TRP A 21 -3.48 -11.31 -18.51
N MET A 22 -2.98 -11.61 -19.71
CA MET A 22 -3.83 -12.16 -20.77
C MET A 22 -3.09 -13.27 -21.52
N TRP A 23 -3.78 -14.39 -21.72
CA TRP A 23 -3.36 -15.47 -22.60
C TRP A 23 -4.57 -16.19 -23.17
N THR A 24 -4.39 -16.80 -24.32
CA THR A 24 -5.43 -17.52 -25.04
C THR A 24 -4.86 -18.83 -25.55
N ASP A 25 -5.59 -19.92 -25.30
CA ASP A 25 -5.24 -21.27 -25.75
C ASP A 25 -3.79 -21.68 -25.40
N SER A 26 -3.32 -21.26 -24.22
CA SER A 26 -2.02 -21.71 -23.72
C SER A 26 -2.01 -23.26 -23.56
N GLY A 27 -0.90 -23.88 -23.86
CA GLY A 27 -0.78 -25.35 -23.78
C GLY A 27 -0.94 -25.92 -22.38
N MET A 28 -0.88 -25.05 -21.35
CA MET A 28 -1.05 -25.36 -19.93
C MET A 28 -1.93 -24.32 -19.26
N ALA A 29 -2.61 -24.74 -18.21
CA ALA A 29 -3.44 -23.83 -17.42
C ALA A 29 -2.59 -22.98 -16.47
N HIS A 30 -2.84 -21.67 -16.44
CA HIS A 30 -2.16 -20.69 -15.60
C HIS A 30 -3.16 -19.82 -14.85
N ASN A 31 -2.69 -19.20 -13.78
CA ASN A 31 -3.42 -18.16 -13.06
C ASN A 31 -2.47 -17.08 -12.53
N VAL A 32 -3.04 -16.06 -11.93
CA VAL A 32 -2.33 -15.02 -11.19
C VAL A 32 -2.84 -15.03 -9.76
N ALA A 33 -1.96 -15.23 -8.80
CA ALA A 33 -2.29 -15.29 -7.39
C ALA A 33 -1.28 -14.47 -6.59
N GLU A 34 -1.75 -13.48 -5.86
CA GLU A 34 -0.92 -12.64 -5.00
C GLU A 34 -0.21 -13.47 -3.94
N THR A 35 1.01 -13.07 -3.60
CA THR A 35 1.82 -13.65 -2.51
C THR A 35 2.16 -12.58 -1.48
N ALA A 36 2.48 -12.98 -0.26
CA ALA A 36 2.88 -12.05 0.78
C ALA A 36 4.29 -11.46 0.53
N ASN A 37 5.14 -12.18 -0.20
CA ASN A 37 6.47 -11.72 -0.63
C ASN A 37 6.93 -12.51 -1.87
N ALA A 38 8.04 -12.07 -2.47
CA ALA A 38 8.54 -12.62 -3.75
C ALA A 38 9.05 -14.07 -3.67
N GLU A 39 9.40 -14.57 -2.49
CA GLU A 39 9.91 -15.92 -2.28
C GLU A 39 8.79 -16.93 -1.99
N ASP A 40 7.57 -16.45 -1.75
CA ASP A 40 6.44 -17.32 -1.43
C ASP A 40 5.99 -18.13 -2.65
N THR A 41 5.67 -19.39 -2.40
CA THR A 41 5.09 -20.32 -3.38
C THR A 41 3.61 -20.61 -3.11
N MET A 42 3.02 -19.91 -2.15
CA MET A 42 1.62 -20.01 -1.76
C MET A 42 0.92 -18.65 -1.88
N ARG A 43 -0.30 -18.68 -2.34
CA ARG A 43 -1.08 -17.46 -2.48
C ARG A 43 -1.44 -16.86 -1.12
N LEU A 44 -1.48 -15.54 -1.07
CA LEU A 44 -2.01 -14.77 0.05
C LEU A 44 -3.53 -14.96 0.16
N VAL A 45 -4.00 -15.38 1.34
CA VAL A 45 -5.44 -15.53 1.59
C VAL A 45 -6.11 -14.15 1.64
N GLY A 46 -7.07 -13.94 0.75
CA GLY A 46 -7.75 -12.66 0.61
C GLY A 46 -7.05 -11.66 -0.32
N GLY A 47 -5.88 -12.01 -0.85
CA GLY A 47 -5.17 -11.22 -1.87
C GLY A 47 -5.81 -11.31 -3.26
N LEU A 48 -5.24 -10.56 -4.19
CA LEU A 48 -5.69 -10.55 -5.59
C LEU A 48 -5.53 -11.94 -6.24
N TYR A 49 -6.57 -12.36 -6.95
CA TYR A 49 -6.63 -13.71 -7.49
C TYR A 49 -7.46 -13.78 -8.78
N SER A 50 -6.85 -14.25 -9.85
CA SER A 50 -7.54 -14.38 -11.14
C SER A 50 -8.52 -15.58 -11.21
N GLY A 51 -8.56 -16.41 -10.18
CA GLY A 51 -9.35 -17.65 -10.17
C GLY A 51 -8.51 -18.90 -10.35
N ALA A 52 -9.19 -20.03 -10.54
CA ALA A 52 -8.53 -21.30 -10.87
C ALA A 52 -7.69 -21.16 -12.14
N ALA A 53 -6.67 -22.00 -12.26
CA ALA A 53 -5.82 -21.99 -13.46
C ALA A 53 -6.62 -22.42 -14.70
N GLU A 54 -6.53 -21.63 -15.75
CA GLU A 54 -7.22 -21.82 -17.03
C GLU A 54 -6.26 -21.65 -18.20
N THR A 55 -6.60 -22.20 -19.36
CA THR A 55 -5.80 -22.05 -20.59
C THR A 55 -6.08 -20.75 -21.32
N THR A 56 -7.12 -20.04 -20.95
CA THR A 56 -7.49 -18.73 -21.47
C THR A 56 -7.90 -17.83 -20.32
N VAL A 57 -7.22 -16.70 -20.16
CA VAL A 57 -7.46 -15.73 -19.09
C VAL A 57 -7.34 -14.30 -19.65
N ASP A 58 -8.21 -13.41 -19.20
CA ASP A 58 -8.09 -11.95 -19.29
C ASP A 58 -8.35 -11.41 -17.89
N TYR A 59 -7.27 -11.15 -17.13
CA TYR A 59 -7.32 -10.64 -15.76
C TYR A 59 -6.66 -9.28 -15.70
N ARG A 60 -7.39 -8.29 -15.18
CA ARG A 60 -6.96 -6.88 -15.15
C ARG A 60 -7.10 -6.33 -13.75
N VAL A 61 -6.06 -5.62 -13.29
CA VAL A 61 -6.02 -4.96 -11.98
C VAL A 61 -5.53 -3.53 -12.17
N THR A 62 -6.30 -2.58 -11.65
CA THR A 62 -5.88 -1.18 -11.50
C THR A 62 -5.29 -1.01 -10.11
N PHE A 63 -4.10 -0.45 -10.02
CA PHE A 63 -3.38 -0.25 -8.77
C PHE A 63 -3.51 1.21 -8.33
N ASP A 64 -4.35 1.48 -7.36
CA ASP A 64 -4.70 2.83 -6.90
C ASP A 64 -3.82 3.34 -5.75
N ALA A 65 -2.86 2.55 -5.30
CA ALA A 65 -1.94 2.89 -4.22
C ALA A 65 -0.49 2.60 -4.59
N ASP A 66 0.44 3.24 -3.87
CA ASP A 66 1.87 2.96 -3.94
C ASP A 66 2.14 1.64 -3.23
N GLU A 67 2.60 0.62 -3.94
CA GLU A 67 2.80 -0.73 -3.41
C GLU A 67 3.76 -1.58 -4.24
N THR A 68 4.19 -2.70 -3.69
CA THR A 68 4.86 -3.77 -4.43
C THR A 68 3.97 -5.00 -4.42
N PHE A 69 3.41 -5.33 -5.57
CA PHE A 69 2.57 -6.50 -5.78
C PHE A 69 3.41 -7.67 -6.28
N THR A 70 3.47 -8.74 -5.49
CA THR A 70 4.15 -9.99 -5.86
C THR A 70 3.13 -11.07 -6.15
N TYR A 71 3.37 -11.88 -7.20
CA TYR A 71 2.41 -12.89 -7.63
C TYR A 71 3.09 -14.13 -8.22
N ILE A 72 2.35 -15.22 -8.20
CA ILE A 72 2.74 -16.53 -8.76
C ILE A 72 1.67 -17.06 -9.71
N CYS A 73 2.05 -18.04 -10.53
CA CYS A 73 1.13 -19.01 -11.09
C CYS A 73 1.10 -20.24 -10.14
N GLU A 74 -0.02 -20.48 -9.46
CA GLU A 74 -0.09 -21.53 -8.42
C GLU A 74 0.38 -22.91 -8.92
N PRO A 75 -0.07 -23.45 -10.09
CA PRO A 75 0.41 -24.75 -10.56
C PRO A 75 1.91 -24.81 -10.84
N HIS A 76 2.54 -23.65 -11.11
CA HIS A 76 3.92 -23.59 -11.57
C HIS A 76 4.84 -22.80 -10.62
N ALA A 77 4.38 -22.53 -9.39
CA ALA A 77 5.14 -21.77 -8.39
C ALA A 77 6.50 -22.44 -8.09
N SER A 78 6.53 -23.78 -8.01
CA SER A 78 7.78 -24.55 -7.81
C SER A 78 8.75 -24.47 -8.99
N MET A 79 8.32 -23.96 -10.13
CA MET A 79 9.12 -23.74 -11.34
C MET A 79 9.51 -22.26 -11.51
N ASN A 80 9.35 -21.47 -10.44
CA ASN A 80 9.60 -20.02 -10.42
C ASN A 80 8.74 -19.22 -11.42
N MET A 81 7.52 -19.68 -11.71
CA MET A 81 6.58 -18.88 -12.48
C MET A 81 5.95 -17.81 -11.57
N ASN A 82 6.67 -16.71 -11.42
CA ASN A 82 6.33 -15.59 -10.55
C ASN A 82 6.59 -14.24 -11.24
N GLY A 83 6.15 -13.18 -10.61
CA GLY A 83 6.44 -11.84 -11.06
C GLY A 83 6.20 -10.79 -9.97
N VAL A 84 6.63 -9.57 -10.27
CA VAL A 84 6.48 -8.40 -9.40
C VAL A 84 6.01 -7.20 -10.20
N VAL A 85 5.08 -6.44 -9.65
CA VAL A 85 4.69 -5.12 -10.11
C VAL A 85 5.04 -4.10 -9.03
N VAL A 86 5.90 -3.16 -9.37
CA VAL A 86 6.25 -2.02 -8.52
C VAL A 86 5.37 -0.85 -8.93
N VAL A 87 4.51 -0.39 -8.04
CA VAL A 87 3.57 0.71 -8.27
C VAL A 87 4.10 1.97 -7.61
N GLY A 88 4.29 3.02 -8.37
CA GLY A 88 4.85 4.27 -7.87
C GLY A 88 6.28 4.08 -7.35
N THR A 89 6.50 4.26 -6.05
CA THR A 89 7.80 4.04 -5.38
C THR A 89 7.95 2.62 -4.82
N GLY A 90 6.88 1.81 -4.88
CA GLY A 90 6.85 0.47 -4.32
C GLY A 90 6.79 0.42 -2.79
N VAL A 91 6.53 1.54 -2.15
CA VAL A 91 6.39 1.65 -0.69
C VAL A 91 4.90 1.72 -0.36
N GLU A 92 4.40 0.76 0.39
CA GLU A 92 3.03 0.82 0.90
C GLU A 92 2.86 2.05 1.81
N VAL A 93 2.08 3.03 1.35
CA VAL A 93 1.73 4.19 2.15
C VAL A 93 0.60 3.78 3.10
N ILE A 94 0.94 3.44 4.34
CA ILE A 94 -0.04 3.28 5.40
C ILE A 94 -0.68 4.67 5.61
N GLN A 95 -1.83 4.90 4.99
CA GLN A 95 -2.62 6.09 5.25
C GLN A 95 -3.14 6.01 6.68
N THR A 96 -2.42 6.67 7.59
CA THR A 96 -2.97 6.99 8.91
C THR A 96 -4.21 7.86 8.66
N PRO A 97 -5.42 7.47 9.07
CA PRO A 97 -6.60 8.29 8.88
C PRO A 97 -6.35 9.64 9.55
N GLU A 98 -6.40 10.72 8.76
CA GLU A 98 -6.38 12.08 9.31
C GLU A 98 -7.50 12.18 10.36
N PRO A 99 -7.21 12.70 11.56
CA PRO A 99 -8.27 13.00 12.52
C PRO A 99 -9.23 13.97 11.85
N LYS A 100 -10.48 13.56 11.69
CA LYS A 100 -11.54 14.46 11.22
C LYS A 100 -11.60 15.61 12.20
N ASP A 101 -11.21 16.78 11.73
CA ASP A 101 -11.42 18.04 12.47
C ASP A 101 -12.94 18.33 12.44
N ASP A 102 -13.65 17.86 13.47
CA ASP A 102 -15.05 18.21 13.72
C ASP A 102 -15.15 19.65 14.23
N SER A 103 -14.54 20.59 13.52
CA SER A 103 -14.71 22.03 13.75
C SER A 103 -15.95 22.53 13.02
N ASP A 104 -17.10 21.89 13.25
CA ASP A 104 -18.40 22.52 12.98
C ASP A 104 -18.85 23.29 14.24
N ALA A 105 -18.10 24.34 14.55
CA ALA A 105 -18.50 25.32 15.55
C ALA A 105 -19.42 26.34 14.89
N THR A 106 -20.71 26.11 15.03
CA THR A 106 -21.78 27.07 14.82
C THR A 106 -21.44 28.42 15.51
N PRO A 107 -21.50 29.59 14.84
CA PRO A 107 -21.30 30.85 15.49
C PRO A 107 -22.56 31.20 16.32
N GLY A 108 -22.51 30.88 17.60
CA GLY A 108 -23.48 31.33 18.58
C GLY A 108 -23.10 32.73 19.08
N PHE A 109 -24.00 33.69 18.87
CA PHE A 109 -23.97 35.03 19.42
C PHE A 109 -23.92 35.04 20.95
N GLY A 110 -23.08 35.87 21.56
CA GLY A 110 -23.30 36.21 22.96
C GLY A 110 -22.12 36.80 23.73
N ALA A 111 -22.10 38.13 23.80
CA ALA A 111 -21.70 39.03 24.88
C ALA A 111 -20.23 39.13 25.35
N PRO A 112 -19.75 40.35 25.59
CA PRO A 112 -18.39 40.64 26.01
C PRO A 112 -18.28 40.64 27.55
N LEU A 113 -17.25 40.02 28.10
CA LEU A 113 -16.90 40.20 29.51
C LEU A 113 -15.39 40.18 29.76
N LEU A 114 -14.96 41.42 30.07
CA LEU A 114 -13.94 41.83 31.04
C LEU A 114 -12.54 41.12 31.02
N VAL A 115 -11.62 41.95 30.57
CA VAL A 115 -10.17 41.90 30.83
C VAL A 115 -9.90 41.95 32.33
N LEU A 116 -9.15 40.98 32.85
CA LEU A 116 -8.36 41.13 34.07
C LEU A 116 -6.93 40.67 33.79
N ALA A 117 -6.05 41.66 33.65
CA ALA A 117 -4.61 41.44 33.59
C ALA A 117 -4.09 41.06 34.98
N VAL A 118 -3.44 39.92 35.08
CA VAL A 118 -2.62 39.59 36.26
C VAL A 118 -1.18 39.47 35.78
N MET A 119 -0.39 40.48 36.13
CA MET A 119 1.07 40.44 36.02
C MET A 119 1.61 39.50 37.10
N GLY A 120 2.18 38.38 36.71
CA GLY A 120 2.94 37.47 37.58
C GLY A 120 4.41 37.48 37.21
N ALA A 121 5.24 38.03 38.08
CA ALA A 121 6.69 38.11 37.93
C ALA A 121 7.35 36.71 37.97
N VAL A 122 8.15 36.41 36.99
CA VAL A 122 9.04 35.20 36.97
C VAL A 122 10.34 35.55 37.65
N LEU A 123 10.61 34.93 38.79
CA LEU A 123 11.89 34.92 39.47
C LEU A 123 12.78 33.84 38.84
N VAL A 124 13.84 34.24 38.17
CA VAL A 124 14.89 33.34 37.69
C VAL A 124 15.88 33.13 38.85
N ALA A 125 15.92 31.90 39.39
CA ALA A 125 16.95 31.47 40.30
C ALA A 125 18.06 30.74 39.55
N THR A 126 19.20 31.38 39.40
CA THR A 126 20.43 30.77 38.91
C THR A 126 21.11 30.01 40.06
N GLN A 127 21.20 28.70 39.93
CA GLN A 127 22.07 27.87 40.79
C GLN A 127 23.39 27.62 40.08
N ARG A 128 24.46 28.16 40.65
CA ARG A 128 25.85 27.81 40.32
C ARG A 128 26.22 26.55 41.09
N SER A 129 26.58 25.49 40.41
CA SER A 129 27.28 24.34 41.00
C SER A 129 28.77 24.66 40.99
N LYS A 130 29.36 24.62 42.18
CA LYS A 130 30.82 24.61 42.42
C LYS A 130 31.29 23.16 42.33
N LEU A 131 32.35 22.98 41.58
CA LEU A 131 33.24 21.83 41.61
C LEU A 131 34.10 21.87 42.88
N ASP A 132 34.25 20.74 43.48
CA ASP A 132 35.46 20.22 44.13
C ASP A 132 35.56 18.74 43.81
#